data_7b308d21e652d88a9d69ab1f8784fd35
#
_entry.id   7b308d21e652d88a9d69ab1f8784fd35
#
_cell.length_a   1.000
_cell.length_b   1.000
_cell.length_c   1.000
_cell.angle_alpha   90.00
_cell.angle_beta   90.00
_cell.angle_gamma   90.00
#
_symmetry.space_group_name_H-M   'P 1'
#
loop_
_entity.id
_entity.type
_entity.pdbx_description
1 polymer ?
#
loop_
_entity_poly.entity_id
_entity_poly.type
_entity_poly.pdbx_seq_one_letter_code
_entity_poly.pdbx_strand_id
1 'polypeptide(L)'
;MYTNSLNGTRQVAFPHVVTPDGTRIPGTTISTCRPSHPVPAIEYLDFRIATPARVVVDCARLLADKHRFPIACAGLAHACHFDRFRQDESRARQEEARKEFHEALANTPLNTVGRKQARWVIDRADAGCESPGEALVLLALLRAGIEGITTQEEVHVAGHTYFIDIALPNLKIAIEFDGRIKYGDTVDEVHDSIEAEQRRQRDLERDGWAVIRVRWSDLRVIDEVVAQVLVAIRTKKGN
;
A
#
# COMPACT_ATOMS: atom_id res chain seq x y z
N MET A 1 -20.70 -6.16 28.32
CA MET A 1 -19.27 -6.34 27.95
C MET A 1 -19.06 -7.80 27.64
N TYR A 2 -18.94 -8.15 26.38
CA TYR A 2 -18.59 -9.52 25.97
C TYR A 2 -17.12 -9.52 25.56
N THR A 3 -16.32 -10.26 26.30
CA THR A 3 -14.91 -10.47 25.97
C THR A 3 -14.76 -11.84 25.34
N ASN A 4 -14.57 -11.90 24.03
CA ASN A 4 -14.07 -13.11 23.38
C ASN A 4 -12.54 -13.02 23.30
N SER A 5 -11.87 -13.93 23.98
CA SER A 5 -10.42 -14.06 23.95
C SER A 5 -10.03 -15.11 22.90
N LEU A 6 -9.50 -14.66 21.79
CA LEU A 6 -8.72 -15.49 20.89
C LEU A 6 -7.30 -14.95 20.84
N ASN A 7 -6.33 -15.75 21.26
CA ASN A 7 -4.90 -15.51 21.19
C ASN A 7 -4.39 -14.24 21.92
N GLY A 8 -4.91 -13.94 23.11
CA GLY A 8 -4.42 -12.82 23.92
C GLY A 8 -4.88 -11.43 23.43
N THR A 9 -5.66 -11.38 22.38
CA THR A 9 -6.28 -10.13 21.90
C THR A 9 -7.65 -9.99 22.57
N ARG A 10 -7.83 -8.96 23.37
CA ARG A 10 -9.15 -8.56 23.86
C ARG A 10 -9.82 -7.73 22.78
N GLN A 11 -10.86 -8.27 22.16
CA GLN A 11 -11.79 -7.44 21.41
C GLN A 11 -12.71 -6.73 22.40
N VAL A 12 -12.54 -5.42 22.52
CA VAL A 12 -13.51 -4.59 23.22
C VAL A 12 -14.49 -4.10 22.16
N ALA A 13 -15.68 -4.68 22.13
CA ALA A 13 -16.75 -4.13 21.33
C ALA A 13 -17.24 -2.85 22.03
N PHE A 14 -16.82 -1.71 21.54
CA PHE A 14 -17.54 -0.48 21.84
C PHE A 14 -18.80 -0.48 20.98
N PRO A 15 -19.98 -0.31 21.56
CA PRO A 15 -21.23 -0.32 20.80
C PRO A 15 -21.27 0.82 19.77
N HIS A 16 -20.34 1.76 19.84
CA HIS A 16 -20.27 2.90 18.92
C HIS A 16 -18.95 3.67 19.11
N VAL A 17 -18.38 4.11 18.02
CA VAL A 17 -17.43 5.21 18.00
C VAL A 17 -18.25 6.48 17.84
N VAL A 18 -17.94 7.48 18.63
CA VAL A 18 -18.59 8.79 18.57
C VAL A 18 -17.68 9.72 17.79
N THR A 19 -18.18 10.31 16.72
CA THR A 19 -17.47 11.36 15.96
C THR A 19 -17.43 12.66 16.79
N PRO A 20 -16.57 13.63 16.48
CA PRO A 20 -16.46 14.89 17.23
C PRO A 20 -17.78 15.67 17.36
N ASP A 21 -18.72 15.48 16.44
CA ASP A 21 -20.06 16.07 16.47
C ASP A 21 -21.08 15.25 17.28
N GLY A 22 -20.64 14.15 17.90
CA GLY A 22 -21.49 13.28 18.71
C GLY A 22 -22.26 12.21 17.95
N THR A 23 -22.03 12.06 16.64
CA THR A 23 -22.68 11.01 15.83
C THR A 23 -22.11 9.64 16.17
N ARG A 24 -22.98 8.67 16.43
CA ARG A 24 -22.57 7.28 16.68
C ARG A 24 -22.36 6.54 15.37
N ILE A 25 -21.22 5.83 15.25
CA ILE A 25 -20.96 4.91 14.15
C ILE A 25 -21.25 3.48 14.64
N PRO A 26 -22.38 2.88 14.25
CA PRO A 26 -22.74 1.52 14.69
C PRO A 26 -21.77 0.48 14.15
N GLY A 27 -21.51 -0.56 14.95
CA GLY A 27 -20.76 -1.74 14.49
C GLY A 27 -19.26 -1.57 14.41
N THR A 28 -18.68 -0.49 14.92
CA THR A 28 -17.23 -0.32 14.97
C THR A 28 -16.62 -1.21 16.05
N THR A 29 -15.72 -2.09 15.67
CA THR A 29 -14.95 -2.96 16.57
C THR A 29 -13.53 -2.43 16.69
N ILE A 30 -13.09 -2.10 17.91
CA ILE A 30 -11.70 -1.77 18.20
C ILE A 30 -11.03 -3.01 18.78
N SER A 31 -10.01 -3.51 18.09
CA SER A 31 -9.16 -4.58 18.60
C SER A 31 -8.07 -4.00 19.48
N THR A 32 -8.00 -4.43 20.74
CA THR A 32 -6.94 -4.03 21.65
C THR A 32 -6.05 -5.23 21.94
N CYS A 33 -4.74 -5.03 21.79
CA CYS A 33 -3.74 -6.01 22.27
C CYS A 33 -3.15 -5.51 23.59
N ARG A 34 -2.98 -6.41 24.57
CA ARG A 34 -2.11 -6.12 25.72
C ARG A 34 -0.68 -6.31 25.26
N PRO A 35 0.14 -5.28 25.22
CA PRO A 35 1.56 -5.47 24.93
C PRO A 35 2.20 -6.22 26.09
N SER A 36 3.03 -7.20 25.76
CA SER A 36 3.82 -7.95 26.76
C SER A 36 5.00 -7.13 27.35
N HIS A 37 5.21 -5.93 26.83
CA HIS A 37 6.29 -5.01 27.23
C HIS A 37 5.82 -3.56 27.02
N PRO A 38 6.46 -2.58 27.67
CA PRO A 38 6.17 -1.17 27.43
C PRO A 38 6.31 -0.82 25.96
N VAL A 39 5.35 -0.09 25.42
CA VAL A 39 5.38 0.38 24.03
C VAL A 39 5.36 1.91 24.01
N PRO A 40 6.08 2.53 23.06
CA PRO A 40 5.95 3.95 22.81
C PRO A 40 4.48 4.30 22.54
N ALA A 41 3.99 5.29 23.24
CA ALA A 41 2.61 5.75 23.11
C ALA A 41 2.57 7.27 23.23
N ILE A 42 1.59 7.84 22.55
CA ILE A 42 1.25 9.26 22.63
C ILE A 42 0.09 9.39 23.60
N GLU A 43 0.17 10.34 24.52
CA GLU A 43 -0.96 10.68 25.37
C GLU A 43 -1.91 11.59 24.56
N TYR A 44 -3.16 11.18 24.48
CA TYR A 44 -4.21 11.94 23.83
C TYR A 44 -5.46 11.89 24.70
N LEU A 45 -5.83 13.01 25.27
CA LEU A 45 -6.83 13.10 26.35
C LEU A 45 -6.45 12.12 27.48
N ASP A 46 -7.36 11.25 27.89
CA ASP A 46 -7.14 10.24 28.95
C ASP A 46 -6.67 8.88 28.39
N PHE A 47 -6.23 8.83 27.13
CA PHE A 47 -5.84 7.59 26.44
C PHE A 47 -4.36 7.58 26.06
N ARG A 48 -3.77 6.40 26.13
CA ARG A 48 -2.46 6.14 25.54
C ARG A 48 -2.65 5.45 24.19
N ILE A 49 -2.24 6.12 23.14
CA ILE A 49 -2.36 5.66 21.75
C ILE A 49 -0.99 5.24 21.26
N ALA A 50 -0.90 4.06 20.65
CA ALA A 50 0.35 3.61 20.05
C ALA A 50 0.81 4.58 18.94
N THR A 51 2.12 4.78 18.83
CA THR A 51 2.68 5.60 17.74
C THR A 51 2.35 4.98 16.38
N PRO A 52 2.24 5.76 15.29
CA PRO A 52 2.01 5.23 13.95
C PRO A 52 3.01 4.12 13.56
N ALA A 53 4.29 4.32 13.83
CA ALA A 53 5.33 3.32 13.59
C ALA A 53 5.05 2.00 14.35
N ARG A 54 4.59 2.09 15.59
CA ARG A 54 4.23 0.91 16.38
C ARG A 54 3.01 0.19 15.79
N VAL A 55 1.99 0.92 15.35
CA VAL A 55 0.79 0.35 14.72
C VAL A 55 1.19 -0.42 13.46
N VAL A 56 2.02 0.17 12.59
CA VAL A 56 2.52 -0.50 11.37
C VAL A 56 3.27 -1.78 11.72
N VAL A 57 4.17 -1.74 12.70
CA VAL A 57 4.94 -2.92 13.15
C VAL A 57 4.02 -4.03 13.66
N ASP A 58 3.03 -3.70 14.49
CA ASP A 58 2.13 -4.72 15.04
C ASP A 58 1.22 -5.30 13.94
N CYS A 59 0.72 -4.48 13.02
CA CYS A 59 -0.03 -4.96 11.85
C CYS A 59 0.84 -5.86 10.95
N ALA A 60 2.09 -5.45 10.69
CA ALA A 60 3.03 -6.22 9.89
C ALA A 60 3.37 -7.58 10.52
N ARG A 61 3.36 -7.67 11.85
CA ARG A 61 3.61 -8.92 12.57
C ARG A 61 2.40 -9.85 12.65
N LEU A 62 1.21 -9.30 12.87
CA LEU A 62 0.06 -10.06 13.35
C LEU A 62 -1.00 -10.33 12.27
N LEU A 63 -1.08 -9.49 11.24
CA LEU A 63 -2.10 -9.63 10.21
C LEU A 63 -1.68 -10.58 9.09
N ALA A 64 -2.66 -11.01 8.28
CA ALA A 64 -2.42 -11.70 7.03
C ALA A 64 -1.83 -10.73 5.97
N ASP A 65 -1.10 -11.27 5.00
CA ASP A 65 -0.36 -10.49 4.00
C ASP A 65 -1.21 -9.48 3.24
N LYS A 66 -2.42 -9.88 2.86
CA LYS A 66 -3.38 -9.01 2.16
C LYS A 66 -3.80 -7.76 2.96
N HIS A 67 -3.51 -7.73 4.25
CA HIS A 67 -3.78 -6.59 5.12
C HIS A 67 -2.50 -5.91 5.58
N ARG A 68 -1.49 -6.69 6.00
CA ARG A 68 -0.25 -6.14 6.56
C ARG A 68 0.54 -5.31 5.57
N PHE A 69 0.62 -5.75 4.31
CA PHE A 69 1.44 -5.07 3.31
C PHE A 69 0.82 -3.73 2.87
N PRO A 70 -0.49 -3.65 2.51
CA PRO A 70 -1.14 -2.37 2.24
C PRO A 70 -1.09 -1.39 3.42
N ILE A 71 -1.25 -1.89 4.67
CA ILE A 71 -1.15 -1.05 5.86
C ILE A 71 0.27 -0.49 6.01
N ALA A 72 1.30 -1.29 5.72
CA ALA A 72 2.68 -0.83 5.79
C ALA A 72 2.98 0.23 4.71
N CYS A 73 2.49 0.05 3.48
CA CYS A 73 2.61 1.04 2.41
C CYS A 73 1.91 2.36 2.79
N ALA A 74 0.65 2.27 3.23
CA ALA A 74 -0.12 3.44 3.65
C ALA A 74 0.51 4.15 4.88
N GLY A 75 1.00 3.37 5.84
CA GLY A 75 1.70 3.92 7.01
C GLY A 75 2.99 4.64 6.62
N LEU A 76 3.73 4.10 5.66
CA LEU A 76 4.95 4.71 5.15
C LEU A 76 4.63 5.99 4.37
N ALA A 77 3.62 5.97 3.49
CA ALA A 77 3.15 7.13 2.74
C ALA A 77 2.72 8.27 3.67
N HIS A 78 1.98 7.93 4.74
CA HIS A 78 1.58 8.90 5.76
C HIS A 78 2.78 9.47 6.52
N ALA A 79 3.71 8.64 6.96
CA ALA A 79 4.86 9.07 7.75
C ALA A 79 5.82 9.98 6.96
N CYS A 80 6.01 9.72 5.66
CA CYS A 80 6.89 10.51 4.82
C CYS A 80 6.18 11.63 4.04
N HIS A 81 4.85 11.76 4.15
CA HIS A 81 4.07 12.70 3.35
C HIS A 81 4.42 12.59 1.86
N PHE A 82 4.27 11.37 1.30
CA PHE A 82 4.67 11.08 -0.06
C PHE A 82 3.94 11.98 -1.06
N ASP A 83 4.71 12.63 -1.92
CA ASP A 83 4.22 13.48 -3.00
C ASP A 83 4.90 13.04 -4.30
N ARG A 84 4.13 12.51 -5.25
CA ARG A 84 4.64 12.03 -6.55
C ARG A 84 5.22 13.12 -7.44
N PHE A 85 4.85 14.38 -7.20
CA PHE A 85 5.41 15.52 -7.93
C PHE A 85 6.76 16.00 -7.37
N ARG A 86 7.20 15.45 -6.22
CA ARG A 86 8.45 15.77 -5.52
C ARG A 86 9.14 14.48 -5.09
N GLN A 87 9.40 13.61 -6.06
CA GLN A 87 9.78 12.22 -5.77
C GLN A 87 11.09 12.10 -5.01
N ASP A 88 12.15 12.80 -5.41
CA ASP A 88 13.47 12.70 -4.75
C ASP A 88 13.36 13.00 -3.26
N GLU A 89 12.67 14.10 -2.91
CA GLU A 89 12.45 14.48 -1.52
C GLU A 89 11.56 13.45 -0.79
N SER A 90 10.53 12.98 -1.46
CA SER A 90 9.60 11.99 -0.90
C SER A 90 10.29 10.65 -0.65
N ARG A 91 11.16 10.21 -1.57
CA ARG A 91 11.95 8.98 -1.41
C ARG A 91 12.97 9.11 -0.27
N ALA A 92 13.63 10.27 -0.13
CA ALA A 92 14.54 10.51 0.99
C ALA A 92 13.79 10.43 2.34
N ARG A 93 12.62 11.08 2.44
CA ARG A 93 11.75 11.00 3.64
C ARG A 93 11.21 9.60 3.88
N GLN A 94 10.92 8.83 2.83
CA GLN A 94 10.50 7.44 2.93
C GLN A 94 11.56 6.58 3.63
N GLU A 95 12.83 6.74 3.27
CA GLU A 95 13.90 5.97 3.90
C GLU A 95 14.10 6.36 5.38
N GLU A 96 13.88 7.61 5.74
CA GLU A 96 13.90 8.02 7.14
C GLU A 96 12.74 7.42 7.93
N ALA A 97 11.51 7.49 7.40
CA ALA A 97 10.35 6.85 8.01
C ALA A 97 10.50 5.32 8.12
N ARG A 98 11.17 4.68 7.14
CA ARG A 98 11.49 3.26 7.19
C ARG A 98 12.43 2.93 8.36
N LYS A 99 13.42 3.78 8.66
CA LYS A 99 14.30 3.61 9.83
C LYS A 99 13.51 3.64 11.13
N GLU A 100 12.56 4.59 11.26
CA GLU A 100 11.68 4.65 12.43
C GLU A 100 10.88 3.34 12.62
N PHE A 101 10.40 2.74 11.53
CA PHE A 101 9.69 1.47 11.60
C PHE A 101 10.62 0.32 12.02
N HIS A 102 11.86 0.32 11.54
CA HIS A 102 12.87 -0.64 11.98
C HIS A 102 13.22 -0.47 13.47
N GLU A 103 13.35 0.76 13.95
CA GLU A 103 13.58 1.04 15.37
C GLU A 103 12.40 0.58 16.23
N ALA A 104 11.16 0.86 15.80
CA ALA A 104 9.98 0.36 16.49
C ALA A 104 9.92 -1.19 16.51
N LEU A 105 10.36 -1.84 15.43
CA LEU A 105 10.52 -3.30 15.38
C LEU A 105 11.65 -3.79 16.28
N ALA A 106 12.79 -3.08 16.34
CA ALA A 106 13.92 -3.42 17.20
C ALA A 106 13.54 -3.40 18.68
N ASN A 107 12.66 -2.48 19.06
CA ASN A 107 12.13 -2.35 20.42
C ASN A 107 11.12 -3.46 20.78
N THR A 108 10.82 -4.41 19.88
CA THR A 108 10.06 -5.61 20.24
C THR A 108 11.00 -6.72 20.71
N PRO A 109 10.62 -7.56 21.70
CA PRO A 109 11.46 -8.67 22.15
C PRO A 109 11.86 -9.59 20.98
N LEU A 110 13.09 -10.14 21.03
CA LEU A 110 13.66 -10.96 19.95
C LEU A 110 12.78 -12.17 19.58
N ASN A 111 12.15 -12.79 20.56
CA ASN A 111 11.31 -13.99 20.39
C ASN A 111 9.86 -13.66 20.03
N THR A 112 9.56 -12.41 19.66
CA THR A 112 8.21 -12.01 19.33
C THR A 112 7.76 -12.61 18.01
N VAL A 113 6.59 -13.25 18.00
CA VAL A 113 5.99 -13.86 16.80
C VAL A 113 5.83 -12.83 15.69
N GLY A 114 6.12 -13.25 14.44
CA GLY A 114 5.96 -12.43 13.26
C GLY A 114 7.08 -11.38 13.01
N ARG A 115 8.13 -11.35 13.82
CA ARG A 115 9.21 -10.37 13.69
C ARG A 115 9.94 -10.44 12.34
N LYS A 116 10.23 -11.65 11.83
CA LYS A 116 10.84 -11.84 10.50
C LYS A 116 9.92 -11.33 9.39
N GLN A 117 8.64 -11.61 9.53
CA GLN A 117 7.61 -11.17 8.60
C GLN A 117 7.46 -9.64 8.55
N ALA A 118 7.43 -9.01 9.74
CA ALA A 118 7.38 -7.56 9.84
C ALA A 118 8.60 -6.91 9.18
N ARG A 119 9.80 -7.43 9.42
CA ARG A 119 11.02 -6.96 8.77
C ARG A 119 10.89 -7.03 7.25
N TRP A 120 10.48 -8.19 6.72
CA TRP A 120 10.31 -8.38 5.28
C TRP A 120 9.31 -7.38 4.67
N VAL A 121 8.19 -7.12 5.38
CA VAL A 121 7.16 -6.16 4.97
C VAL A 121 7.70 -4.74 5.00
N ILE A 122 8.34 -4.33 6.09
CA ILE A 122 8.91 -2.98 6.25
C ILE A 122 9.98 -2.70 5.19
N ASP A 123 10.85 -3.69 4.92
CA ASP A 123 11.91 -3.57 3.91
C ASP A 123 11.36 -3.34 2.49
N ARG A 124 10.15 -3.84 2.21
CA ARG A 124 9.55 -3.87 0.86
C ARG A 124 8.32 -3.00 0.67
N ALA A 125 7.75 -2.48 1.74
CA ALA A 125 6.65 -1.52 1.63
C ALA A 125 7.12 -0.27 0.89
N ASP A 126 6.24 0.30 0.07
CA ASP A 126 6.55 1.46 -0.74
C ASP A 126 5.46 2.53 -0.57
N ALA A 127 5.90 3.77 -0.30
CA ALA A 127 5.02 4.89 -0.06
C ALA A 127 4.31 5.41 -1.33
N GLY A 128 4.80 5.04 -2.51
CA GLY A 128 4.18 5.39 -3.78
C GLY A 128 2.93 4.57 -4.11
N CYS A 129 2.59 3.55 -3.32
CA CYS A 129 1.30 2.88 -3.46
C CYS A 129 0.18 3.77 -2.93
N GLU A 130 -0.60 4.37 -3.82
CA GLU A 130 -1.71 5.27 -3.47
C GLU A 130 -2.99 4.52 -3.07
N SER A 131 -3.08 3.22 -3.36
CA SER A 131 -4.23 2.39 -3.03
C SER A 131 -3.85 1.02 -2.45
N PRO A 132 -4.75 0.38 -1.69
CA PRO A 132 -4.55 -1.00 -1.25
C PRO A 132 -4.41 -1.99 -2.43
N GLY A 133 -5.04 -1.70 -3.57
CA GLY A 133 -4.96 -2.53 -4.76
C GLY A 133 -3.56 -2.53 -5.38
N GLU A 134 -2.96 -1.35 -5.55
CA GLU A 134 -1.57 -1.21 -5.99
C GLU A 134 -0.61 -1.94 -5.05
N ALA A 135 -0.79 -1.76 -3.74
CA ALA A 135 0.04 -2.46 -2.75
C ALA A 135 -0.08 -4.00 -2.85
N LEU A 136 -1.27 -4.54 -3.16
CA LEU A 136 -1.46 -5.98 -3.36
C LEU A 136 -0.81 -6.48 -4.65
N VAL A 137 -0.85 -5.70 -5.73
CA VAL A 137 -0.14 -6.01 -6.97
C VAL A 137 1.37 -5.99 -6.72
N LEU A 138 1.89 -4.93 -6.10
CA LEU A 138 3.31 -4.83 -5.74
C LEU A 138 3.75 -6.03 -4.89
N LEU A 139 2.95 -6.41 -3.87
CA LEU A 139 3.23 -7.57 -3.03
C LEU A 139 3.37 -8.87 -3.87
N ALA A 140 2.47 -9.08 -4.83
CA ALA A 140 2.48 -10.27 -5.66
C ALA A 140 3.73 -10.33 -6.56
N LEU A 141 4.10 -9.20 -7.17
CA LEU A 141 5.31 -9.09 -8.00
C LEU A 141 6.58 -9.34 -7.18
N LEU A 142 6.68 -8.74 -5.98
CA LEU A 142 7.81 -8.95 -5.07
C LEU A 142 7.92 -10.41 -4.62
N ARG A 143 6.81 -11.10 -4.37
CA ARG A 143 6.79 -12.51 -4.02
C ARG A 143 7.17 -13.42 -5.17
N ALA A 144 6.87 -13.01 -6.39
CA ALA A 144 7.32 -13.69 -7.59
C ALA A 144 8.83 -13.48 -7.89
N GLY A 145 9.52 -12.69 -7.05
CA GLY A 145 10.96 -12.41 -7.22
C GLY A 145 11.26 -11.45 -8.37
N ILE A 146 10.29 -10.64 -8.77
CA ILE A 146 10.50 -9.62 -9.80
C ILE A 146 11.25 -8.44 -9.16
N GLU A 147 12.36 -8.08 -9.77
CA GLU A 147 13.26 -7.01 -9.32
C GLU A 147 13.18 -5.79 -10.24
N GLY A 148 13.70 -4.64 -9.77
CA GLY A 148 13.72 -3.40 -10.55
C GLY A 148 12.35 -2.73 -10.66
N ILE A 149 11.46 -3.01 -9.71
CA ILE A 149 10.13 -2.39 -9.63
C ILE A 149 10.26 -1.00 -9.01
N THR A 150 9.60 -0.03 -9.62
CA THR A 150 9.36 1.30 -9.06
C THR A 150 7.87 1.56 -8.93
N THR A 151 7.48 2.48 -8.05
CA THR A 151 6.10 2.97 -7.94
C THR A 151 6.04 4.45 -8.26
N GLN A 152 4.94 4.90 -8.85
CA GLN A 152 4.74 6.28 -9.31
C GLN A 152 5.87 6.74 -10.25
N GLU A 153 6.25 5.87 -11.20
CA GLU A 153 7.31 6.20 -12.16
C GLU A 153 6.91 7.38 -13.04
N GLU A 154 7.71 8.43 -13.00
CA GLU A 154 7.47 9.63 -13.81
C GLU A 154 8.00 9.44 -15.23
N VAL A 155 7.13 9.61 -16.23
CA VAL A 155 7.45 9.42 -17.64
C VAL A 155 7.03 10.64 -18.45
N HIS A 156 7.95 11.16 -19.24
CA HIS A 156 7.71 12.29 -20.14
C HIS A 156 7.54 11.80 -21.58
N VAL A 157 6.31 11.81 -22.10
CA VAL A 157 5.99 11.29 -23.44
C VAL A 157 5.04 12.24 -24.15
N ALA A 158 5.29 12.51 -25.43
CA ALA A 158 4.46 13.34 -26.31
C ALA A 158 4.13 14.73 -25.71
N GLY A 159 5.03 15.31 -24.91
CA GLY A 159 4.83 16.60 -24.24
C GLY A 159 3.97 16.55 -22.98
N HIS A 160 3.60 15.36 -22.52
CA HIS A 160 2.85 15.12 -21.28
C HIS A 160 3.71 14.43 -20.24
N THR A 161 3.43 14.67 -18.97
CA THR A 161 3.99 13.94 -17.83
C THR A 161 2.96 12.96 -17.30
N TYR A 162 3.34 11.69 -17.24
CA TYR A 162 2.52 10.61 -16.70
C TYR A 162 3.20 9.98 -15.49
N PHE A 163 2.42 9.49 -14.53
CA PHE A 163 2.89 8.70 -13.40
C PHE A 163 2.34 7.29 -13.51
N ILE A 164 3.21 6.31 -13.61
CA ILE A 164 2.84 4.89 -13.71
C ILE A 164 2.78 4.30 -12.30
N ASP A 165 1.66 3.70 -11.93
CA ASP A 165 1.44 3.18 -10.58
C ASP A 165 2.55 2.22 -10.14
N ILE A 166 2.87 1.22 -10.98
CA ILE A 166 3.95 0.27 -10.77
C ILE A 166 4.66 0.07 -12.11
N ALA A 167 5.97 0.22 -12.14
CA ALA A 167 6.76 0.11 -13.36
C ALA A 167 7.96 -0.81 -13.23
N LEU A 168 8.39 -1.35 -14.36
CA LEU A 168 9.72 -1.93 -14.61
C LEU A 168 10.40 -1.04 -15.66
N PRO A 169 11.02 0.10 -15.26
CA PRO A 169 11.45 1.15 -16.20
C PRO A 169 12.46 0.64 -17.24
N ASN A 170 13.43 -0.18 -16.80
CA ASN A 170 14.45 -0.74 -17.68
C ASN A 170 13.89 -1.64 -18.79
N LEU A 171 12.67 -2.12 -18.63
CA LEU A 171 11.97 -2.98 -19.59
C LEU A 171 10.79 -2.27 -20.25
N LYS A 172 10.51 -1.03 -19.85
CA LYS A 172 9.32 -0.28 -20.25
C LYS A 172 8.04 -1.12 -20.11
N ILE A 173 7.81 -1.66 -18.90
CA ILE A 173 6.58 -2.35 -18.53
C ILE A 173 5.87 -1.51 -17.50
N ALA A 174 4.63 -1.12 -17.78
CA ALA A 174 3.74 -0.36 -16.93
C ALA A 174 2.62 -1.26 -16.41
N ILE A 175 2.38 -1.24 -15.11
CA ILE A 175 1.27 -1.93 -14.46
C ILE A 175 0.41 -0.87 -13.78
N GLU A 176 -0.81 -0.71 -14.26
CA GLU A 176 -1.77 0.30 -13.83
C GLU A 176 -2.91 -0.37 -13.07
N PHE A 177 -3.23 0.13 -11.88
CA PHE A 177 -4.34 -0.39 -11.09
C PHE A 177 -5.60 0.45 -11.31
N ASP A 178 -6.58 -0.09 -12.04
CA ASP A 178 -7.89 0.54 -12.24
C ASP A 178 -8.78 0.32 -11.01
N GLY A 179 -8.63 1.21 -10.04
CA GLY A 179 -9.39 1.22 -8.78
C GLY A 179 -10.77 1.86 -8.88
N ARG A 180 -11.15 2.38 -10.04
CA ARG A 180 -12.39 3.15 -10.18
C ARG A 180 -13.63 2.26 -10.13
N ILE A 181 -14.28 2.25 -8.98
CA ILE A 181 -15.72 1.99 -8.92
C ILE A 181 -16.37 3.32 -9.34
N LYS A 182 -16.86 3.37 -10.58
CA LYS A 182 -17.53 4.57 -11.13
C LYS A 182 -18.84 4.79 -10.39
N TYR A 183 -18.83 5.67 -9.39
CA TYR A 183 -20.05 6.20 -8.79
C TYR A 183 -20.08 7.71 -9.02
N GLY A 184 -21.07 8.19 -9.75
CA GLY A 184 -21.59 9.56 -9.62
C GLY A 184 -21.00 10.65 -10.49
N ASP A 185 -20.17 10.34 -11.49
CA ASP A 185 -19.72 11.36 -12.45
C ASP A 185 -20.80 11.65 -13.50
N THR A 186 -20.92 12.89 -13.92
CA THR A 186 -21.79 13.26 -15.04
C THR A 186 -21.29 12.60 -16.33
N VAL A 187 -22.18 12.42 -17.31
CA VAL A 187 -21.84 11.76 -18.59
C VAL A 187 -20.67 12.44 -19.30
N ASP A 188 -20.58 13.76 -19.23
CA ASP A 188 -19.51 14.56 -19.86
C ASP A 188 -18.16 14.34 -19.16
N GLU A 189 -18.10 14.37 -17.83
CA GLU A 189 -16.89 14.10 -17.05
C GLU A 189 -16.38 12.66 -17.25
N VAL A 190 -17.30 11.71 -17.43
CA VAL A 190 -16.95 10.31 -17.75
C VAL A 190 -16.32 10.23 -19.16
N HIS A 191 -16.87 10.98 -20.13
CA HIS A 191 -16.35 10.97 -21.50
C HIS A 191 -14.93 11.55 -21.57
N ASP A 192 -14.72 12.73 -20.97
CA ASP A 192 -13.41 13.38 -20.91
C ASP A 192 -12.36 12.51 -20.21
N SER A 193 -12.76 11.81 -19.15
CA SER A 193 -11.86 10.92 -18.42
C SER A 193 -11.46 9.69 -19.25
N ILE A 194 -12.38 9.15 -20.06
CA ILE A 194 -12.10 8.02 -20.96
C ILE A 194 -11.15 8.45 -22.07
N GLU A 195 -11.37 9.62 -22.66
CA GLU A 195 -10.48 10.13 -23.72
C GLU A 195 -9.06 10.41 -23.21
N ALA A 196 -8.94 11.01 -22.02
CA ALA A 196 -7.66 11.24 -21.38
C ALA A 196 -6.90 9.93 -21.11
N GLU A 197 -7.61 8.91 -20.62
CA GLU A 197 -7.06 7.59 -20.36
C GLU A 197 -6.60 6.87 -21.64
N GLN A 198 -7.40 6.95 -22.69
CA GLN A 198 -7.03 6.39 -24.00
C GLN A 198 -5.84 7.11 -24.63
N ARG A 199 -5.72 8.43 -24.42
CA ARG A 199 -4.57 9.21 -24.87
C ARG A 199 -3.33 8.75 -24.14
N ARG A 200 -3.38 8.69 -22.80
CA ARG A 200 -2.28 8.21 -21.95
C ARG A 200 -1.78 6.84 -22.39
N GLN A 201 -2.68 5.89 -22.60
CA GLN A 201 -2.32 4.55 -23.05
C GLN A 201 -1.61 4.59 -24.40
N ARG A 202 -2.17 5.29 -25.38
CA ARG A 202 -1.55 5.41 -26.72
C ARG A 202 -0.16 6.05 -26.67
N ASP A 203 0.01 7.07 -25.84
CA ASP A 203 1.30 7.76 -25.70
C ASP A 203 2.35 6.82 -25.09
N LEU A 204 2.01 6.12 -24.02
CA LEU A 204 2.90 5.12 -23.41
C LEU A 204 3.25 3.99 -24.37
N GLU A 205 2.26 3.42 -25.07
CA GLU A 205 2.49 2.34 -26.04
C GLU A 205 3.39 2.80 -27.20
N ARG A 206 3.21 4.02 -27.72
CA ARG A 206 4.07 4.61 -28.77
C ARG A 206 5.51 4.82 -28.29
N ASP A 207 5.69 5.16 -27.02
CA ASP A 207 7.01 5.24 -26.40
C ASP A 207 7.61 3.87 -26.08
N GLY A 208 6.90 2.79 -26.43
CA GLY A 208 7.36 1.42 -26.29
C GLY A 208 7.07 0.79 -24.94
N TRP A 209 6.22 1.36 -24.13
CA TRP A 209 5.75 0.73 -22.89
C TRP A 209 4.76 -0.40 -23.18
N ALA A 210 4.91 -1.52 -22.48
CA ALA A 210 3.88 -2.56 -22.42
C ALA A 210 2.98 -2.25 -21.22
N VAL A 211 1.72 -1.88 -21.47
CA VAL A 211 0.77 -1.49 -20.42
C VAL A 211 -0.08 -2.69 -20.02
N ILE A 212 -0.05 -3.05 -18.73
CA ILE A 212 -0.85 -4.11 -18.12
C ILE A 212 -1.82 -3.45 -17.13
N ARG A 213 -3.13 -3.64 -17.35
CA ARG A 213 -4.16 -3.10 -16.47
C ARG A 213 -4.66 -4.17 -15.52
N VAL A 214 -4.74 -3.81 -14.25
CA VAL A 214 -5.18 -4.69 -13.17
C VAL A 214 -6.41 -4.07 -12.50
N ARG A 215 -7.46 -4.84 -12.29
CA ARG A 215 -8.70 -4.44 -11.63
C ARG A 215 -8.89 -5.18 -10.32
N TRP A 216 -9.83 -4.72 -9.51
CA TRP A 216 -10.20 -5.40 -8.26
C TRP A 216 -10.60 -6.87 -8.45
N SER A 217 -11.25 -7.20 -9.58
CA SER A 217 -11.58 -8.60 -9.92
C SER A 217 -10.34 -9.47 -10.06
N ASP A 218 -9.27 -8.92 -10.62
CA ASP A 218 -8.06 -9.64 -10.99
C ASP A 218 -7.21 -9.97 -9.76
N LEU A 219 -7.41 -9.26 -8.64
CA LEU A 219 -6.79 -9.60 -7.38
C LEU A 219 -7.22 -10.97 -6.82
N ARG A 220 -8.34 -11.53 -7.31
CA ARG A 220 -8.76 -12.89 -6.95
C ARG A 220 -7.94 -13.96 -7.67
N VAL A 221 -7.35 -13.62 -8.80
CA VAL A 221 -6.52 -14.46 -9.66
C VAL A 221 -5.16 -13.80 -9.89
N ILE A 222 -4.60 -13.24 -8.84
CA ILE A 222 -3.39 -12.40 -8.90
C ILE A 222 -2.20 -13.12 -9.56
N ASP A 223 -2.14 -14.44 -9.49
CA ASP A 223 -1.12 -15.25 -10.14
C ASP A 223 -1.19 -15.14 -11.68
N GLU A 224 -2.35 -14.89 -12.26
CA GLU A 224 -2.52 -14.63 -13.69
C GLU A 224 -1.92 -13.27 -14.07
N VAL A 225 -2.08 -12.26 -13.22
CA VAL A 225 -1.45 -10.93 -13.39
C VAL A 225 0.08 -11.09 -13.37
N VAL A 226 0.60 -11.82 -12.38
CA VAL A 226 2.04 -12.11 -12.28
C VAL A 226 2.52 -12.84 -13.54
N ALA A 227 1.78 -13.83 -14.05
CA ALA A 227 2.12 -14.54 -15.26
C ALA A 227 2.17 -13.61 -16.48
N GLN A 228 1.22 -12.67 -16.62
CA GLN A 228 1.23 -11.66 -17.68
C GLN A 228 2.49 -10.79 -17.61
N VAL A 229 2.86 -10.31 -16.42
CA VAL A 229 4.08 -9.52 -16.23
C VAL A 229 5.32 -10.34 -16.59
N LEU A 230 5.41 -11.59 -16.18
CA LEU A 230 6.53 -12.49 -16.53
C LEU A 230 6.62 -12.75 -18.03
N VAL A 231 5.50 -12.84 -18.74
CA VAL A 231 5.49 -12.93 -20.22
C VAL A 231 6.02 -11.64 -20.82
N ALA A 232 5.56 -10.49 -20.38
CA ALA A 232 6.04 -9.19 -20.85
C ALA A 232 7.56 -9.03 -20.63
N ILE A 233 8.07 -9.43 -19.45
CA ILE A 233 9.52 -9.43 -19.14
C ILE A 233 10.30 -10.29 -20.15
N ARG A 234 9.82 -11.49 -20.44
CA ARG A 234 10.50 -12.40 -21.41
C ARG A 234 10.51 -11.79 -22.80
N THR A 235 9.40 -11.24 -23.25
CA THR A 235 9.28 -10.58 -24.56
C THR A 235 10.26 -9.41 -24.69
N LYS A 236 10.37 -8.57 -23.64
CA LYS A 236 11.27 -7.42 -23.63
C LYS A 236 12.76 -7.78 -23.54
N LYS A 237 13.11 -8.92 -22.94
CA LYS A 237 14.50 -9.41 -22.85
C LYS A 237 14.93 -10.20 -24.07
N GLY A 238 13.99 -10.69 -24.88
CA GLY A 238 14.29 -11.47 -26.10
C GLY A 238 14.40 -10.63 -27.36
N ASN A 239 14.08 -9.35 -27.28
CA ASN A 239 14.29 -8.35 -28.33
C ASN A 239 15.52 -7.51 -28.03
#